data_e0b3f1a8698f477b3e279142213fc10d
#
_entry.id   e0b3f1a8698f477b3e279142213fc10d
#
_cell.length_a   1.000
_cell.length_b   1.000
_cell.length_c   1.000
_cell.angle_alpha   90.00
_cell.angle_beta   90.00
_cell.angle_gamma   90.00
#
_symmetry.space_group_name_H-M   'P 1'
#
loop_
_entity.id
_entity.type
_entity.pdbx_description
1 polymer ?
#
loop_
_entity_poly.entity_id
_entity_poly.type
_entity_poly.pdbx_seq_one_letter_code
_entity_poly.pdbx_strand_id
1 'polypeptide(L)'
;MKKPTTKRIFTGATQIAALGALAFLSLNVSPVFAATLSRSVDVSATLAQVWSMIGPFCAIQDWLPPVGTCRETGGSPSERTLVTKDGKATFVETQTARSEAGHSYSYTFKSSPLPVTAYASTIKVVPKSDGVSTVIWSSTYVPDLGKEQDAREALTGIYEAGLATIKAKFTK
;
A
#
# COMPACT_ATOMS: atom_id res chain seq x y z
N MET A 1 90.26 -22.38 46.24
CA MET A 1 89.59 -22.12 44.96
C MET A 1 88.13 -22.38 45.14
N LYS A 2 87.26 -21.31 45.30
CA LYS A 2 85.82 -21.42 45.47
C LYS A 2 85.18 -20.69 44.30
N LYS A 3 84.35 -21.36 43.52
CA LYS A 3 83.57 -20.78 42.44
C LYS A 3 82.36 -19.99 42.96
N PRO A 4 82.02 -18.84 42.45
CA PRO A 4 80.80 -18.15 42.83
C PRO A 4 79.61 -18.70 42.03
N THR A 5 78.49 -18.91 42.72
CA THR A 5 77.23 -19.38 42.21
C THR A 5 76.38 -18.15 41.75
N THR A 6 76.11 -18.04 40.50
CA THR A 6 75.27 -16.97 39.94
C THR A 6 73.81 -17.32 40.11
N LYS A 7 73.05 -16.51 40.86
CA LYS A 7 71.64 -16.59 41.10
C LYS A 7 70.89 -15.91 39.91
N ARG A 8 70.17 -16.64 39.13
CA ARG A 8 69.25 -16.07 38.06
C ARG A 8 67.95 -15.63 38.71
N ILE A 9 67.63 -14.35 38.58
CA ILE A 9 66.37 -13.79 38.98
C ILE A 9 65.40 -13.94 37.74
N PHE A 10 64.33 -14.72 37.90
CA PHE A 10 63.27 -14.79 36.97
C PHE A 10 62.27 -13.66 37.22
N THR A 11 62.23 -12.69 36.32
CA THR A 11 61.18 -11.66 36.30
C THR A 11 59.99 -12.20 35.49
N GLY A 12 58.93 -12.58 36.21
CA GLY A 12 57.71 -12.96 35.57
C GLY A 12 56.97 -11.76 35.03
N ALA A 13 56.83 -11.67 33.71
CA ALA A 13 55.95 -10.70 33.07
C ALA A 13 54.54 -11.29 32.99
N THR A 14 53.63 -10.73 33.79
CA THR A 14 52.22 -11.06 33.78
C THR A 14 51.57 -10.35 32.56
N GLN A 15 51.25 -11.09 31.50
CA GLN A 15 50.47 -10.59 30.41
C GLN A 15 49.00 -10.63 30.79
N ILE A 16 48.37 -9.46 30.94
CA ILE A 16 46.94 -9.29 31.09
C ILE A 16 46.34 -9.31 29.67
N ALA A 17 45.72 -10.42 29.27
CA ALA A 17 44.94 -10.51 28.05
C ALA A 17 43.58 -9.84 28.29
N ALA A 18 43.40 -8.63 27.78
CA ALA A 18 42.11 -7.97 27.75
C ALA A 18 41.25 -8.61 26.62
N LEU A 19 40.32 -9.48 27.00
CA LEU A 19 39.27 -9.95 26.09
C LEU A 19 38.26 -8.81 25.86
N GLY A 20 38.40 -8.12 24.73
CA GLY A 20 37.39 -7.19 24.25
C GLY A 20 36.20 -7.99 23.70
N ALA A 21 35.10 -8.02 24.44
CA ALA A 21 33.84 -8.56 23.96
C ALA A 21 33.24 -7.56 22.96
N LEU A 22 33.37 -7.83 21.65
CA LEU A 22 32.63 -7.15 20.57
C LEU A 22 31.19 -7.61 20.64
N ALA A 23 30.31 -6.81 21.25
CA ALA A 23 28.86 -7.01 21.15
C ALA A 23 28.40 -6.67 19.74
N PHE A 24 28.15 -7.69 18.92
CA PHE A 24 27.45 -7.52 17.64
C PHE A 24 25.99 -7.18 17.94
N LEU A 25 25.61 -5.90 17.79
CA LEU A 25 24.21 -5.51 17.72
C LEU A 25 23.67 -6.06 16.40
N SER A 26 22.97 -7.19 16.44
CA SER A 26 22.20 -7.69 15.32
C SER A 26 21.02 -6.76 15.10
N LEU A 27 21.09 -5.89 14.09
CA LEU A 27 19.95 -5.15 13.59
C LEU A 27 18.98 -6.15 12.96
N ASN A 28 17.95 -6.53 13.68
CA ASN A 28 16.85 -7.31 13.14
C ASN A 28 16.07 -6.42 12.18
N VAL A 29 16.49 -6.36 10.91
CA VAL A 29 15.70 -5.76 9.84
C VAL A 29 14.65 -6.79 9.48
N SER A 30 13.43 -6.62 9.98
CA SER A 30 12.30 -7.43 9.54
C SER A 30 12.06 -7.15 8.07
N PRO A 31 11.97 -8.17 7.19
CA PRO A 31 11.65 -7.96 5.80
C PRO A 31 10.23 -7.38 5.70
N VAL A 32 10.10 -6.22 5.05
CA VAL A 32 8.80 -5.61 4.76
C VAL A 32 8.23 -6.34 3.56
N PHE A 33 7.18 -7.14 3.78
CA PHE A 33 6.50 -7.86 2.71
C PHE A 33 5.39 -7.02 2.10
N ALA A 34 5.23 -7.14 0.76
CA ALA A 34 4.08 -6.58 0.08
C ALA A 34 2.80 -7.28 0.58
N ALA A 35 1.80 -6.47 0.93
CA ALA A 35 0.48 -6.92 1.31
C ALA A 35 -0.48 -6.82 0.12
N THR A 36 -1.55 -7.60 0.17
CA THR A 36 -2.63 -7.56 -0.81
C THR A 36 -3.96 -7.28 -0.13
N LEU A 37 -4.82 -6.54 -0.80
CA LEU A 37 -6.20 -6.33 -0.41
C LEU A 37 -7.11 -6.56 -1.62
N SER A 38 -8.21 -7.27 -1.44
CA SER A 38 -9.27 -7.38 -2.44
C SER A 38 -10.62 -7.34 -1.77
N ARG A 39 -11.54 -6.56 -2.33
CA ARG A 39 -12.95 -6.47 -1.94
C ARG A 39 -13.81 -6.51 -3.19
N SER A 40 -15.01 -7.03 -3.06
CA SER A 40 -15.95 -7.07 -4.16
C SER A 40 -17.39 -6.92 -3.69
N VAL A 41 -18.25 -6.48 -4.60
CA VAL A 41 -19.68 -6.36 -4.36
C VAL A 41 -20.45 -6.72 -5.62
N ASP A 42 -21.57 -7.41 -5.45
CA ASP A 42 -22.53 -7.64 -6.51
C ASP A 42 -23.55 -6.50 -6.57
N VAL A 43 -23.83 -6.06 -7.78
CA VAL A 43 -24.78 -4.97 -8.08
C VAL A 43 -25.82 -5.42 -9.08
N SER A 44 -27.09 -5.04 -8.86
CA SER A 44 -28.23 -5.38 -9.75
C SER A 44 -28.26 -4.45 -10.96
N ALA A 45 -27.22 -4.52 -11.78
CA ALA A 45 -27.09 -3.74 -13.01
C ALA A 45 -26.19 -4.49 -14.01
N THR A 46 -26.38 -4.19 -15.29
CA THR A 46 -25.54 -4.72 -16.36
C THR A 46 -24.12 -4.16 -16.25
N LEU A 47 -23.16 -4.90 -16.79
CA LEU A 47 -21.77 -4.50 -16.85
C LEU A 47 -21.59 -3.10 -17.46
N ALA A 48 -22.30 -2.81 -18.56
CA ALA A 48 -22.23 -1.50 -19.22
C ALA A 48 -22.76 -0.37 -18.33
N GLN A 49 -23.85 -0.59 -17.58
CA GLN A 49 -24.40 0.41 -16.66
C GLN A 49 -23.44 0.69 -15.51
N VAL A 50 -22.83 -0.35 -14.93
CA VAL A 50 -21.86 -0.18 -13.85
C VAL A 50 -20.61 0.52 -14.36
N TRP A 51 -20.07 0.08 -15.51
CA TRP A 51 -18.86 0.68 -16.08
C TRP A 51 -19.07 2.14 -16.50
N SER A 52 -20.21 2.50 -17.04
CA SER A 52 -20.51 3.91 -17.37
C SER A 52 -20.46 4.82 -16.14
N MET A 53 -20.80 4.29 -14.95
CA MET A 53 -20.79 5.05 -13.70
C MET A 53 -19.41 5.14 -13.07
N ILE A 54 -18.63 4.03 -13.05
CA ILE A 54 -17.37 4.00 -12.31
C ILE A 54 -16.12 4.08 -13.19
N GLY A 55 -16.27 3.87 -14.50
CA GLY A 55 -15.16 3.80 -15.44
C GLY A 55 -14.41 5.12 -15.68
N PRO A 56 -15.07 6.29 -15.83
CA PRO A 56 -14.35 7.55 -15.94
C PRO A 56 -13.45 7.78 -14.72
N PHE A 57 -12.20 8.20 -14.96
CA PHE A 57 -11.18 8.19 -13.89
C PHE A 57 -11.52 9.14 -12.75
N CYS A 58 -12.16 10.27 -13.01
CA CYS A 58 -12.65 11.19 -11.97
C CYS A 58 -14.08 10.91 -11.48
N ALA A 59 -14.78 9.89 -11.99
CA ALA A 59 -16.08 9.47 -11.46
C ALA A 59 -15.99 8.98 -9.99
N ILE A 60 -14.78 8.71 -9.50
CA ILE A 60 -14.54 8.33 -8.10
C ILE A 60 -15.12 9.34 -7.09
N GLN A 61 -15.21 10.62 -7.43
CA GLN A 61 -15.83 11.64 -6.58
C GLN A 61 -17.34 11.41 -6.35
N ASP A 62 -18.01 10.69 -7.26
CA ASP A 62 -19.45 10.45 -7.21
C ASP A 62 -19.83 9.19 -6.42
N TRP A 63 -18.86 8.29 -6.22
CA TRP A 63 -19.11 7.02 -5.57
C TRP A 63 -18.16 6.69 -4.38
N LEU A 64 -17.07 7.44 -4.17
CA LEU A 64 -16.23 7.27 -2.97
C LEU A 64 -16.54 8.38 -1.95
N PRO A 65 -17.25 8.08 -0.84
CA PRO A 65 -17.80 9.08 0.06
C PRO A 65 -16.83 10.12 0.63
N PRO A 66 -15.56 9.77 0.98
CA PRO A 66 -14.61 10.75 1.48
C PRO A 66 -14.14 11.78 0.45
N VAL A 67 -14.24 11.47 -0.85
CA VAL A 67 -13.76 12.37 -1.92
C VAL A 67 -14.71 13.55 -2.10
N GLY A 68 -14.17 14.76 -2.00
CA GLY A 68 -14.89 16.02 -2.23
C GLY A 68 -14.75 16.50 -3.66
N THR A 69 -13.53 16.48 -4.19
CA THR A 69 -13.25 16.91 -5.57
C THR A 69 -12.27 15.96 -6.25
N CYS A 70 -12.42 15.83 -7.56
CA CYS A 70 -11.45 15.19 -8.43
C CYS A 70 -11.11 16.12 -9.59
N ARG A 71 -9.83 16.26 -9.88
CA ARG A 71 -9.33 16.97 -11.06
C ARG A 71 -8.39 16.05 -11.82
N GLU A 72 -8.74 15.77 -13.05
CA GLU A 72 -7.90 15.02 -13.98
C GLU A 72 -7.04 15.98 -14.79
N THR A 73 -5.75 15.67 -14.88
CA THR A 73 -4.83 16.33 -15.80
C THR A 73 -4.73 15.50 -17.07
N GLY A 74 -5.02 16.10 -18.22
CA GLY A 74 -4.82 15.42 -19.49
C GLY A 74 -3.35 15.01 -19.67
N GLY A 75 -3.13 13.88 -20.32
CA GLY A 75 -1.79 13.36 -20.56
C GLY A 75 -1.81 11.84 -20.76
N SER A 76 -0.64 11.29 -21.06
CA SER A 76 -0.45 9.84 -21.16
C SER A 76 0.85 9.49 -20.41
N PRO A 77 0.76 8.87 -19.24
CA PRO A 77 -0.44 8.44 -18.52
C PRO A 77 -1.28 9.59 -17.96
N SER A 78 -2.58 9.38 -17.78
CA SER A 78 -3.47 10.34 -17.13
C SER A 78 -3.21 10.36 -15.62
N GLU A 79 -3.29 11.54 -15.01
CA GLU A 79 -3.19 11.72 -13.56
C GLU A 79 -4.48 12.34 -13.02
N ARG A 80 -4.86 12.00 -11.79
CA ARG A 80 -5.92 12.71 -11.08
C ARG A 80 -5.45 13.15 -9.70
N THR A 81 -5.97 14.30 -9.27
CA THR A 81 -5.81 14.81 -7.92
C THR A 81 -7.17 14.73 -7.22
N LEU A 82 -7.20 14.05 -6.08
CA LEU A 82 -8.37 13.92 -5.22
C LEU A 82 -8.14 14.73 -3.95
N VAL A 83 -9.16 15.49 -3.54
CA VAL A 83 -9.15 16.17 -2.24
C VAL A 83 -10.36 15.68 -1.45
N THR A 84 -10.15 15.34 -0.18
CA THR A 84 -11.24 14.91 0.71
C THR A 84 -12.22 16.05 0.99
N LYS A 85 -13.47 15.72 1.36
CA LYS A 85 -14.53 16.69 1.64
C LYS A 85 -14.18 17.68 2.75
N ASP A 86 -13.39 17.25 3.71
CA ASP A 86 -12.90 18.09 4.81
C ASP A 86 -11.63 18.90 4.44
N GLY A 87 -11.11 18.71 3.22
CA GLY A 87 -9.92 19.37 2.71
C GLY A 87 -8.59 18.93 3.34
N LYS A 88 -8.60 17.92 4.24
CA LYS A 88 -7.41 17.57 5.03
C LYS A 88 -6.46 16.61 4.30
N ALA A 89 -6.95 15.86 3.34
CA ALA A 89 -6.13 14.88 2.61
C ALA A 89 -6.19 15.12 1.11
N THR A 90 -5.03 15.00 0.47
CA THR A 90 -4.89 15.08 -0.98
C THR A 90 -4.16 13.83 -1.46
N PHE A 91 -4.69 13.21 -2.52
CA PHE A 91 -4.10 12.08 -3.21
C PHE A 91 -3.79 12.49 -4.64
N VAL A 92 -2.63 12.09 -5.13
CA VAL A 92 -2.29 12.20 -6.56
C VAL A 92 -2.07 10.79 -7.08
N GLU A 93 -2.83 10.44 -8.12
CA GLU A 93 -2.84 9.10 -8.68
C GLU A 93 -2.53 9.14 -10.16
N THR A 94 -1.73 8.17 -10.61
CA THR A 94 -1.39 7.98 -12.02
C THR A 94 -2.09 6.73 -12.55
N GLN A 95 -2.86 6.85 -13.62
CA GLN A 95 -3.49 5.72 -14.29
C GLN A 95 -2.43 4.91 -15.06
N THR A 96 -2.18 3.68 -14.63
CA THR A 96 -1.12 2.83 -15.20
C THR A 96 -1.62 1.90 -16.30
N ALA A 97 -2.90 1.58 -16.29
CA ALA A 97 -3.55 0.77 -17.34
C ALA A 97 -5.03 1.10 -17.43
N ARG A 98 -5.60 0.90 -18.61
CA ARG A 98 -7.05 0.99 -18.86
C ARG A 98 -7.46 0.03 -19.97
N SER A 99 -8.58 -0.67 -19.78
CA SER A 99 -9.17 -1.54 -20.75
C SER A 99 -10.67 -1.33 -20.81
N GLU A 100 -11.15 -0.72 -21.89
CA GLU A 100 -12.60 -0.56 -22.11
C GLU A 100 -13.27 -1.93 -22.34
N ALA A 101 -12.67 -2.79 -23.14
CA ALA A 101 -13.19 -4.14 -23.36
C ALA A 101 -13.13 -5.02 -22.10
N GLY A 102 -12.15 -4.82 -21.24
CA GLY A 102 -12.01 -5.51 -19.96
C GLY A 102 -12.74 -4.84 -18.80
N HIS A 103 -13.36 -3.69 -19.02
CA HIS A 103 -14.05 -2.87 -18.02
C HIS A 103 -13.22 -2.71 -16.74
N SER A 104 -11.98 -2.25 -16.92
CA SER A 104 -11.02 -2.11 -15.82
C SER A 104 -10.07 -0.95 -16.03
N TYR A 105 -9.60 -0.38 -14.93
CA TYR A 105 -8.42 0.49 -14.92
C TYR A 105 -7.55 0.20 -13.69
N SER A 106 -6.26 0.46 -13.84
CA SER A 106 -5.28 0.36 -12.77
C SER A 106 -4.61 1.70 -12.54
N TYR A 107 -4.16 1.94 -11.31
CA TYR A 107 -3.51 3.18 -10.91
C TYR A 107 -2.55 2.97 -9.75
N THR A 108 -1.64 3.91 -9.57
CA THR A 108 -0.68 3.96 -8.47
C THR A 108 -0.78 5.30 -7.75
N PHE A 109 -0.37 5.36 -6.49
CA PHE A 109 -0.15 6.63 -5.82
C PHE A 109 1.16 7.27 -6.29
N LYS A 110 1.08 8.50 -6.77
CA LYS A 110 2.21 9.41 -6.91
C LYS A 110 2.44 10.15 -5.58
N SER A 111 1.36 10.45 -4.86
CA SER A 111 1.37 11.02 -3.51
C SER A 111 0.12 10.59 -2.76
N SER A 112 0.28 10.24 -1.49
CA SER A 112 -0.81 9.81 -0.62
C SER A 112 -0.45 10.07 0.84
N PRO A 113 -1.42 10.43 1.71
CA PRO A 113 -1.22 10.53 3.15
C PRO A 113 -1.34 9.18 3.87
N LEU A 114 -1.69 8.10 3.15
CA LEU A 114 -1.78 6.77 3.74
C LEU A 114 -0.38 6.22 4.06
N PRO A 115 -0.22 5.44 5.12
CA PRO A 115 1.06 4.87 5.53
C PRO A 115 1.42 3.65 4.66
N VAL A 116 1.55 3.87 3.34
CA VAL A 116 1.87 2.83 2.35
C VAL A 116 2.79 3.35 1.26
N THR A 117 3.65 2.46 0.78
CA THR A 117 4.47 2.67 -0.41
C THR A 117 4.19 1.59 -1.46
N ALA A 118 4.70 1.74 -2.68
CA ALA A 118 4.54 0.79 -3.78
C ALA A 118 3.07 0.36 -4.00
N TYR A 119 2.12 1.30 -3.77
CA TYR A 119 0.70 1.02 -3.95
C TYR A 119 0.35 0.91 -5.43
N ALA A 120 -0.29 -0.20 -5.79
CA ALA A 120 -0.87 -0.40 -7.11
C ALA A 120 -2.27 -1.01 -6.94
N SER A 121 -3.26 -0.44 -7.59
CA SER A 121 -4.66 -0.83 -7.45
C SER A 121 -5.32 -1.04 -8.81
N THR A 122 -6.31 -1.91 -8.84
CA THR A 122 -7.16 -2.15 -10.00
C THR A 122 -8.61 -2.20 -9.56
N ILE A 123 -9.48 -1.48 -10.29
CA ILE A 123 -10.92 -1.66 -10.23
C ILE A 123 -11.39 -2.31 -11.52
N LYS A 124 -12.27 -3.30 -11.40
CA LYS A 124 -12.78 -4.08 -12.53
C LYS A 124 -14.24 -4.43 -12.33
N VAL A 125 -15.00 -4.43 -13.43
CA VAL A 125 -16.37 -4.93 -13.45
C VAL A 125 -16.41 -6.20 -14.28
N VAL A 126 -17.06 -7.24 -13.76
CA VAL A 126 -17.25 -8.50 -14.47
C VAL A 126 -18.74 -8.89 -14.46
N PRO A 127 -19.25 -9.54 -15.51
CA PRO A 127 -20.60 -10.05 -15.48
C PRO A 127 -20.71 -11.21 -14.48
N LYS A 128 -21.84 -11.30 -13.76
CA LYS A 128 -22.14 -12.41 -12.85
C LYS A 128 -23.31 -13.26 -13.36
N SER A 129 -24.40 -12.62 -13.74
CA SER A 129 -25.59 -13.23 -14.33
C SER A 129 -26.38 -12.16 -15.09
N ASP A 130 -27.50 -12.50 -15.69
CA ASP A 130 -28.34 -11.53 -16.39
C ASP A 130 -28.75 -10.38 -15.45
N GLY A 131 -28.40 -9.16 -15.86
CA GLY A 131 -28.68 -7.95 -15.10
C GLY A 131 -27.91 -7.80 -13.78
N VAL A 132 -26.91 -8.66 -13.53
CA VAL A 132 -26.06 -8.59 -12.32
C VAL A 132 -24.59 -8.57 -12.69
N SER A 133 -23.85 -7.65 -12.11
CA SER A 133 -22.40 -7.55 -12.26
C SER A 133 -21.69 -7.56 -10.92
N THR A 134 -20.42 -7.97 -10.90
CA THR A 134 -19.55 -7.87 -9.73
C THR A 134 -18.51 -6.79 -9.95
N VAL A 135 -18.44 -5.84 -9.03
CA VAL A 135 -17.33 -4.86 -8.95
C VAL A 135 -16.26 -5.42 -8.04
N ILE A 136 -15.03 -5.48 -8.53
CA ILE A 136 -13.86 -5.96 -7.79
C ILE A 136 -12.88 -4.80 -7.67
N TRP A 137 -12.43 -4.50 -6.44
CA TRP A 137 -11.40 -3.52 -6.17
C TRP A 137 -10.26 -4.20 -5.42
N SER A 138 -9.08 -4.22 -6.02
CA SER A 138 -7.91 -4.95 -5.49
C SER A 138 -6.66 -4.08 -5.52
N SER A 139 -5.74 -4.34 -4.59
CA SER A 139 -4.42 -3.69 -4.57
C SER A 139 -3.33 -4.58 -4.02
N THR A 140 -2.11 -4.20 -4.37
CA THR A 140 -0.87 -4.56 -3.68
C THR A 140 -0.25 -3.30 -3.10
N TYR A 141 0.39 -3.40 -1.95
CA TYR A 141 1.05 -2.27 -1.30
C TYR A 141 2.08 -2.76 -0.30
N VAL A 142 3.02 -1.89 0.05
CA VAL A 142 3.96 -2.10 1.13
C VAL A 142 3.58 -1.15 2.26
N PRO A 143 3.15 -1.64 3.43
CA PRO A 143 2.86 -0.78 4.57
C PRO A 143 4.14 -0.15 5.10
N ASP A 144 4.06 1.06 5.64
CA ASP A 144 5.16 1.67 6.35
C ASP A 144 5.49 0.85 7.61
N LEU A 145 6.74 0.86 8.02
CA LEU A 145 7.21 0.07 9.16
C LEU A 145 6.43 0.39 10.44
N GLY A 146 5.85 -0.64 11.06
CA GLY A 146 5.02 -0.52 12.27
C GLY A 146 3.64 0.09 12.02
N LYS A 147 3.21 0.20 10.73
CA LYS A 147 1.91 0.73 10.31
C LYS A 147 1.07 -0.29 9.54
N GLU A 148 1.39 -1.57 9.67
CA GLU A 148 0.76 -2.65 8.90
C GLU A 148 -0.76 -2.72 9.15
N GLN A 149 -1.17 -2.56 10.41
CA GLN A 149 -2.58 -2.55 10.79
C GLN A 149 -3.26 -1.26 10.33
N ASP A 150 -2.67 -0.09 10.60
CA ASP A 150 -3.21 1.21 10.19
C ASP A 150 -3.43 1.26 8.67
N ALA A 151 -2.46 0.78 7.89
CA ALA A 151 -2.53 0.71 6.43
C ALA A 151 -3.67 -0.21 5.95
N ARG A 152 -3.79 -1.40 6.55
CA ARG A 152 -4.84 -2.36 6.22
C ARG A 152 -6.22 -1.82 6.53
N GLU A 153 -6.42 -1.25 7.72
CA GLU A 153 -7.70 -0.70 8.16
C GLU A 153 -8.13 0.47 7.29
N ALA A 154 -7.21 1.41 7.02
CA ALA A 154 -7.49 2.57 6.17
C ALA A 154 -7.90 2.15 4.75
N LEU A 155 -7.13 1.28 4.09
CA LEU A 155 -7.46 0.80 2.74
C LEU A 155 -8.75 -0.02 2.73
N THR A 156 -8.97 -0.87 3.74
CA THR A 156 -10.21 -1.66 3.86
C THR A 156 -11.42 -0.74 3.98
N GLY A 157 -11.39 0.25 4.86
CA GLY A 157 -12.48 1.20 5.04
C GLY A 157 -12.78 2.00 3.77
N ILE A 158 -11.76 2.44 3.04
CA ILE A 158 -11.91 3.14 1.75
C ILE A 158 -12.63 2.23 0.74
N TYR A 159 -12.18 0.98 0.58
CA TYR A 159 -12.76 0.05 -0.40
C TYR A 159 -14.20 -0.32 -0.05
N GLU A 160 -14.46 -0.64 1.19
CA GLU A 160 -15.80 -1.01 1.65
C GLU A 160 -16.79 0.15 1.51
N ALA A 161 -16.39 1.38 1.87
CA ALA A 161 -17.23 2.56 1.71
C ALA A 161 -17.57 2.84 0.22
N GLY A 162 -16.58 2.76 -0.66
CA GLY A 162 -16.79 2.95 -2.09
C GLY A 162 -17.69 1.88 -2.70
N LEU A 163 -17.41 0.61 -2.42
CA LEU A 163 -18.21 -0.51 -2.93
C LEU A 163 -19.64 -0.50 -2.40
N ALA A 164 -19.84 -0.13 -1.14
CA ALA A 164 -21.17 0.02 -0.56
C ALA A 164 -21.98 1.13 -1.27
N THR A 165 -21.33 2.25 -1.57
CA THR A 165 -21.96 3.35 -2.32
C THR A 165 -22.31 2.94 -3.75
N ILE A 166 -21.39 2.24 -4.43
CA ILE A 166 -21.66 1.69 -5.78
C ILE A 166 -22.88 0.78 -5.73
N LYS A 167 -22.94 -0.15 -4.78
CA LYS A 167 -24.09 -1.04 -4.60
C LYS A 167 -25.38 -0.27 -4.39
N ALA A 168 -25.39 0.72 -3.49
CA ALA A 168 -26.57 1.50 -3.15
C ALA A 168 -27.14 2.27 -4.37
N LYS A 169 -26.30 2.69 -5.30
CA LYS A 169 -26.74 3.38 -6.54
C LYS A 169 -27.55 2.49 -7.49
N PHE A 170 -27.45 1.17 -7.37
CA PHE A 170 -28.17 0.19 -8.18
C PHE A 170 -29.20 -0.63 -7.37
N THR A 171 -29.42 -0.27 -6.11
CA THR A 171 -30.52 -0.83 -5.32
C THR A 171 -31.75 0.04 -5.52
N LYS A 172 -32.85 -0.59 -5.98
CA LYS A 172 -34.17 0.05 -6.10
C LYS A 172 -34.87 0.08 -4.75
#